data_ea310950d81840b9c98a49eea349d503
#
_entry.id   ea310950d81840b9c98a49eea349d503
#
_cell.length_a   1.000
_cell.length_b   1.000
_cell.length_c   1.000
_cell.angle_alpha   90.00
_cell.angle_beta   90.00
_cell.angle_gamma   90.00
#
_symmetry.space_group_name_H-M   'P 1'
#
loop_
_entity.id
_entity.type
_entity.pdbx_description
1 polymer ?
#
loop_
_entity_poly.entity_id
_entity_poly.type
_entity_poly.pdbx_seq_one_letter_code
_entity_poly.pdbx_strand_id
1 'polypeptide(L)'
;MALTREQSIELGYVIEERRSALLDEPEARELGELRALEAARQRFSEGNYGVCLDCGGDIDYRRLRAYPAAIRCIDCQRRHEKTHSSPGGSSL
;
A
#
# COMPACT_ATOMS: atom_id res chain seq x y z
N MET A 1 12.44 -2.22 -9.91
CA MET A 1 12.18 -3.27 -10.89
C MET A 1 10.74 -3.71 -10.81
N ALA A 2 10.10 -3.85 -11.97
CA ALA A 2 8.70 -4.22 -12.00
C ALA A 2 8.46 -5.61 -11.42
N LEU A 3 7.26 -5.83 -10.90
CA LEU A 3 6.90 -7.13 -10.36
C LEU A 3 6.88 -8.18 -11.45
N THR A 4 7.35 -9.37 -11.12
CA THR A 4 7.18 -10.51 -12.02
C THR A 4 5.71 -10.93 -11.99
N ARG A 5 5.34 -11.73 -12.98
CA ARG A 5 3.97 -12.26 -13.04
C ARG A 5 3.63 -13.05 -11.78
N GLU A 6 4.57 -13.87 -11.33
CA GLU A 6 4.37 -14.68 -10.14
C GLU A 6 4.22 -13.83 -8.88
N GLN A 7 5.05 -12.78 -8.78
CA GLN A 7 4.95 -11.86 -7.67
C GLN A 7 3.61 -11.12 -7.67
N SER A 8 3.15 -10.72 -8.84
CA SER A 8 1.85 -10.05 -8.96
C SER A 8 0.72 -10.97 -8.52
N ILE A 9 0.74 -12.22 -8.96
CA ILE A 9 -0.30 -13.18 -8.58
C ILE A 9 -0.28 -13.38 -7.06
N GLU A 10 0.89 -13.55 -6.50
CA GLU A 10 1.04 -13.73 -5.06
C GLU A 10 0.47 -12.55 -4.29
N LEU A 11 0.83 -11.34 -4.71
CA LEU A 11 0.38 -10.13 -4.03
C LEU A 11 -1.12 -9.93 -4.16
N GLY A 12 -1.70 -10.36 -5.28
CA GLY A 12 -3.14 -10.35 -5.43
C GLY A 12 -3.83 -11.21 -4.39
N TYR A 13 -3.29 -12.40 -4.13
CA TYR A 13 -3.82 -13.26 -3.07
C TYR A 13 -3.63 -12.65 -1.70
N VAL A 14 -2.48 -12.04 -1.45
CA VAL A 14 -2.22 -11.40 -0.16
C VAL A 14 -3.24 -10.28 0.10
N ILE A 15 -3.53 -9.47 -0.91
CA ILE A 15 -4.52 -8.41 -0.79
C ILE A 15 -5.89 -8.99 -0.44
N GLU A 16 -6.33 -10.02 -1.16
CA GLU A 16 -7.65 -10.60 -0.92
C GLU A 16 -7.73 -11.27 0.45
N GLU A 17 -6.69 -11.94 0.84
CA GLU A 17 -6.65 -12.62 2.12
C GLU A 17 -6.73 -11.63 3.27
N ARG A 18 -5.95 -10.55 3.19
CA ARG A 18 -5.94 -9.53 4.22
C ARG A 18 -7.26 -8.79 4.29
N ARG A 19 -7.82 -8.49 3.13
CA ARG A 19 -9.11 -7.83 3.02
C ARG A 19 -10.21 -8.70 3.64
N SER A 20 -10.19 -9.97 3.33
CA SER A 20 -11.19 -10.92 3.85
C SER A 20 -11.11 -11.00 5.38
N ALA A 21 -9.90 -11.06 5.91
CA ALA A 21 -9.71 -11.12 7.37
C ALA A 21 -10.25 -9.87 8.05
N LEU A 22 -10.05 -8.70 7.46
CA LEU A 22 -10.55 -7.45 8.03
C LEU A 22 -12.05 -7.34 7.93
N LEU A 23 -12.66 -7.92 6.89
CA LEU A 23 -14.11 -7.88 6.74
C LEU A 23 -14.82 -8.73 7.78
N ASP A 24 -14.15 -9.76 8.31
CA ASP A 24 -14.78 -10.63 9.30
C ASP A 24 -15.03 -9.91 10.62
N GLU A 25 -14.07 -9.09 11.06
CA GLU A 25 -14.20 -8.37 12.33
C GLU A 25 -13.61 -6.97 12.22
N PRO A 26 -14.28 -6.09 11.48
CA PRO A 26 -13.73 -4.76 11.27
C PRO A 26 -13.87 -3.90 12.52
N GLU A 27 -12.76 -3.33 12.96
CA GLU A 27 -12.75 -2.35 14.02
C GLU A 27 -12.49 -0.97 13.42
N ALA A 28 -12.83 0.07 14.18
CA ALA A 28 -12.75 1.44 13.66
C ALA A 28 -11.40 1.76 13.05
N ARG A 29 -10.31 1.40 13.73
CA ARG A 29 -8.97 1.71 13.25
C ARG A 29 -8.58 0.88 12.03
N GLU A 30 -9.25 -0.26 11.84
CA GLU A 30 -8.95 -1.15 10.72
C GLU A 30 -9.73 -0.79 9.46
N LEU A 31 -10.73 0.05 9.59
CA LEU A 31 -11.48 0.50 8.41
C LEU A 31 -10.59 1.31 7.48
N GLY A 32 -9.63 2.05 8.02
CA GLY A 32 -8.66 2.75 7.19
C GLY A 32 -7.80 1.80 6.38
N GLU A 33 -7.35 0.72 7.00
CA GLU A 33 -6.58 -0.29 6.29
C GLU A 33 -7.45 -1.00 5.25
N LEU A 34 -8.69 -1.28 5.58
CA LEU A 34 -9.60 -1.92 4.64
C LEU A 34 -9.80 -1.04 3.40
N ARG A 35 -9.98 0.26 3.59
CA ARG A 35 -10.11 1.19 2.46
C ARG A 35 -8.85 1.21 1.62
N ALA A 36 -7.69 1.18 2.28
CA ALA A 36 -6.42 1.16 1.56
C ALA A 36 -6.26 -0.11 0.74
N LEU A 37 -6.72 -1.24 1.28
CA LEU A 37 -6.69 -2.51 0.54
C LEU A 37 -7.66 -2.51 -0.62
N GLU A 38 -8.83 -1.88 -0.46
CA GLU A 38 -9.76 -1.76 -1.57
C GLU A 38 -9.16 -0.92 -2.69
N ALA A 39 -8.48 0.17 -2.33
CA ALA A 39 -7.79 1.00 -3.32
C ALA A 39 -6.67 0.22 -4.00
N ALA A 40 -5.94 -0.60 -3.25
CA ALA A 40 -4.89 -1.44 -3.81
C ALA A 40 -5.47 -2.45 -4.81
N ARG A 41 -6.60 -3.02 -4.46
CA ARG A 41 -7.30 -3.95 -5.33
C ARG A 41 -7.72 -3.27 -6.63
N GLN A 42 -8.22 -2.05 -6.53
CA GLN A 42 -8.58 -1.25 -7.68
C GLN A 42 -7.37 -1.00 -8.57
N ARG A 43 -6.25 -0.58 -7.99
CA ARG A 43 -5.02 -0.35 -8.74
C ARG A 43 -4.52 -1.63 -9.41
N PHE A 44 -4.68 -2.76 -8.71
CA PHE A 44 -4.30 -4.05 -9.26
C PHE A 44 -5.11 -4.36 -10.53
N SER A 45 -6.41 -4.13 -10.49
CA SER A 45 -7.26 -4.41 -11.65
C SER A 45 -7.00 -3.43 -12.79
N GLU A 46 -6.51 -2.24 -12.49
CA GLU A 46 -6.17 -1.24 -13.51
C GLU A 46 -4.76 -1.40 -14.04
N GLY A 47 -3.98 -2.33 -13.50
CA GLY A 47 -2.62 -2.53 -13.94
C GLY A 47 -1.61 -1.55 -13.36
N ASN A 48 -1.99 -0.81 -12.32
CA ASN A 48 -1.14 0.21 -11.70
C ASN A 48 -0.53 -0.22 -10.37
N TYR A 49 -0.85 -1.43 -9.92
CA TYR A 49 -0.36 -1.89 -8.63
C TYR A 49 1.17 -2.01 -8.65
N GLY A 50 1.81 -1.57 -7.58
CA GLY A 50 3.27 -1.63 -7.48
C GLY A 50 3.98 -0.44 -8.09
N VAL A 51 3.24 0.55 -8.55
CA VAL A 51 3.82 1.77 -9.11
C VAL A 51 3.66 2.88 -8.08
N CYS A 52 4.76 3.56 -7.77
CA CYS A 52 4.75 4.65 -6.80
C CYS A 52 3.87 5.79 -7.29
N LEU A 53 2.96 6.24 -6.44
CA LEU A 53 2.03 7.30 -6.78
C LEU A 53 2.75 8.62 -7.07
N ASP A 54 3.85 8.88 -6.38
CA ASP A 54 4.52 10.17 -6.47
C ASP A 54 5.58 10.24 -7.57
N CYS A 55 6.42 9.22 -7.68
CA CYS A 55 7.52 9.28 -8.64
C CYS A 55 7.33 8.39 -9.87
N GLY A 56 6.33 7.54 -9.87
CA GLY A 56 6.07 6.65 -11.00
C GLY A 56 7.02 5.48 -11.11
N GLY A 57 7.95 5.34 -10.18
CA GLY A 57 8.87 4.20 -10.18
C GLY A 57 8.25 2.99 -9.52
N ASP A 58 9.00 1.91 -9.47
CA ASP A 58 8.49 0.67 -8.90
C ASP A 58 8.59 0.67 -7.37
N ILE A 59 7.58 0.11 -6.73
CA ILE A 59 7.63 -0.15 -5.29
C ILE A 59 8.25 -1.53 -5.11
N ASP A 60 9.21 -1.63 -4.17
CA ASP A 60 9.91 -2.88 -3.91
C ASP A 60 8.92 -3.98 -3.52
N TYR A 61 9.10 -5.16 -4.09
CA TYR A 61 8.28 -6.32 -3.80
C TYR A 61 8.24 -6.64 -2.31
N ARG A 62 9.38 -6.53 -1.62
CA ARG A 62 9.43 -6.82 -0.18
C ARG A 62 8.56 -5.86 0.61
N ARG A 63 8.52 -4.60 0.19
CA ARG A 63 7.66 -3.63 0.83
C ARG A 63 6.19 -3.99 0.63
N LEU A 64 5.83 -4.42 -0.59
CA LEU A 64 4.46 -4.82 -0.88
C LEU A 64 4.06 -6.08 -0.14
N ARG A 65 5.01 -7.01 0.07
CA ARG A 65 4.74 -8.20 0.87
C ARG A 65 4.42 -7.83 2.32
N ALA A 66 5.17 -6.88 2.87
CA ALA A 66 4.98 -6.45 4.25
C ALA A 66 3.76 -5.53 4.38
N TYR A 67 3.50 -4.74 3.37
CA TYR A 67 2.40 -3.78 3.39
C TYR A 67 1.76 -3.71 2.01
N PRO A 68 0.80 -4.62 1.73
CA PRO A 68 0.21 -4.72 0.39
C PRO A 68 -0.50 -3.47 -0.09
N ALA A 69 -0.92 -2.61 0.83
CA ALA A 69 -1.63 -1.38 0.48
C ALA A 69 -0.68 -0.21 0.20
N ALA A 70 0.63 -0.44 0.16
CA ALA A 70 1.59 0.63 -0.07
C ALA A 70 1.37 1.25 -1.45
N ILE A 71 1.37 2.58 -1.50
CA ILE A 71 1.17 3.33 -2.74
C ILE A 71 2.38 4.16 -3.11
N ARG A 72 3.42 4.18 -2.26
CA ARG A 72 4.65 4.93 -2.51
C ARG A 72 5.85 4.05 -2.24
N CYS A 73 6.93 4.30 -2.98
CA CYS A 73 8.20 3.67 -2.67
C CYS A 73 8.71 4.24 -1.34
N ILE A 74 9.71 3.59 -0.76
CA ILE A 74 10.17 3.98 0.57
C ILE A 74 10.69 5.42 0.60
N ASP A 75 11.37 5.85 -0.44
CA ASP A 75 11.92 7.20 -0.50
C ASP A 75 10.82 8.26 -0.55
N CYS A 76 9.82 8.03 -1.39
CA CYS A 76 8.69 8.95 -1.49
C CYS A 76 7.85 8.96 -0.22
N GLN A 77 7.70 7.79 0.40
CA GLN A 77 6.97 7.70 1.65
C GLN A 77 7.67 8.50 2.75
N ARG A 78 9.00 8.42 2.81
CA ARG A 78 9.76 9.18 3.79
C ARG A 78 9.60 10.68 3.57
N ARG A 79 9.64 11.12 2.31
CA ARG A 79 9.44 12.54 2.01
C ARG A 79 8.04 13.00 2.36
N HIS A 80 7.06 12.15 2.08
CA HIS A 80 5.67 12.45 2.40
C HIS A 80 5.50 12.62 3.91
N GLU A 81 6.08 11.74 4.69
CA GLU A 81 6.00 11.80 6.15
C GLU A 81 6.68 13.04 6.70
N LYS A 82 7.81 13.42 6.12
CA LYS A 82 8.52 14.63 6.54
C LYS A 82 7.68 15.88 6.34
N THR A 83 6.95 15.94 5.23
CA THR A 83 6.19 17.16 4.92
C THR A 83 4.84 17.19 5.61
N HIS A 84 4.28 16.07 5.99
CA HIS A 84 2.90 16.02 6.49
C HIS A 84 2.79 15.64 7.94
N SER A 85 3.76 14.94 8.51
CA SER A 85 3.62 14.51 9.88
C SER A 85 4.39 15.39 10.83
N SER A 86 5.22 16.22 10.36
CA SER A 86 5.88 17.00 11.23
C SER A 86 5.06 17.98 11.87
N PRO A 87 4.81 18.17 11.95
CA PRO A 87 4.75 18.88 12.82
C PRO A 87 4.43 18.85 13.80
N GLY A 88 4.40 18.62 13.37
CA GLY A 88 4.23 18.77 13.80
C GLY A 88 4.24 18.77 14.63
N GLY A 89 4.02 18.28 14.51
CA GLY A 89 4.07 18.22 15.21
C GLY A 89 4.72 18.71 16.00
N SER A 90 5.09 18.74 15.92
CA SER A 90 5.68 19.05 16.60
C SER A 90 5.67 20.06 17.14
N SER A 91 5.43 20.25 17.09
CA SER A 91 5.55 20.87 17.43
C SER A 91 5.29 21.47 18.16
N LEU A 92 5.10 21.53 18.38
CA LEU A 92 5.19 21.95 18.94
C LEU A 92 5.25 22.10 19.49
#